data_0a9eef9ed509bbaa3d861211778b2329
#
_entry.id   0a9eef9ed509bbaa3d861211778b2329
#
_cell.length_a   1.000
_cell.length_b   1.000
_cell.length_c   1.000
_cell.angle_alpha   90.00
_cell.angle_beta   90.00
_cell.angle_gamma   90.00
#
_symmetry.space_group_name_H-M   'P 1'
#
loop_
_entity.id
_entity.type
_entity.pdbx_description
1 polymer ?
#
loop_
_entity_poly.entity_id
_entity_poly.type
_entity_poly.pdbx_seq_one_letter_code
_entity_poly.pdbx_strand_id
1 'polypeptide(L)'
;MIALTHEGGSTLGGWRPVALPPAPPASSPAVRQVLQRNGRRDTAPELALRRELHALGMRFLVDASPAGTSKRRRSDVVVRGSRLAVLVHGCFWHRCPAHFHAPKANAEWWGLKFAFITARDADTEQMLRAAGWLPVVVWEHEDMVTAARQILALHRERRSAGTEPREPPGEPIAVRP
;
A
#
# COMPACT_ATOMS: atom_id res chain seq x y z
N MET A 1 3.05 -5.06 14.06
CA MET A 1 2.01 -4.02 14.21
C MET A 1 1.88 -3.32 12.87
N ILE A 2 0.78 -3.53 12.14
CA ILE A 2 0.55 -2.89 10.84
C ILE A 2 0.57 -1.37 11.05
N ALA A 3 1.43 -0.66 10.32
CA ALA A 3 1.49 0.79 10.37
C ALA A 3 0.23 1.37 9.71
N LEU A 4 -0.68 1.91 10.52
CA LEU A 4 -1.67 2.86 10.03
C LEU A 4 -0.94 4.18 9.83
N THR A 5 -0.75 4.56 8.58
CA THR A 5 0.03 5.74 8.22
C THR A 5 -0.62 7.02 8.70
N HIS A 6 0.21 7.91 9.27
CA HIS A 6 -0.17 9.17 9.88
C HIS A 6 -0.80 10.16 8.88
N GLU A 7 -1.78 10.93 9.36
CA GLU A 7 -2.31 12.11 8.69
C GLU A 7 -1.25 13.22 8.64
N GLY A 8 -0.92 13.67 7.45
CA GLY A 8 0.03 14.76 7.24
C GLY A 8 -0.22 15.51 5.92
N GLY A 9 -0.82 16.69 6.02
CA GLY A 9 -0.62 17.83 5.11
C GLY A 9 -1.14 17.71 3.67
N SER A 10 -2.26 18.39 3.43
CA SER A 10 -2.84 18.70 2.13
C SER A 10 -1.90 19.53 1.25
N THR A 11 -1.59 19.02 0.04
CA THR A 11 -1.40 19.87 -1.15
C THR A 11 -1.95 19.12 -2.36
N LEU A 12 -2.97 19.70 -2.96
CA LEU A 12 -3.66 19.25 -4.19
C LEU A 12 -2.77 19.45 -5.44
N GLY A 13 -1.61 18.85 -5.46
CA GLY A 13 -0.74 18.80 -6.62
C GLY A 13 -0.26 17.38 -6.79
N GLY A 14 -0.88 16.62 -7.71
CA GLY A 14 -0.51 15.23 -7.97
C GLY A 14 1.00 15.09 -8.16
N TRP A 15 1.60 14.11 -7.52
CA TRP A 15 3.01 13.79 -7.65
C TRP A 15 3.41 13.70 -9.13
N ARG A 16 4.36 14.49 -9.53
CA ARG A 16 4.95 14.43 -10.86
C ARG A 16 6.29 13.71 -10.76
N PRO A 17 6.49 12.61 -11.52
CA PRO A 17 7.75 11.90 -11.50
C PRO A 17 8.87 12.82 -12.03
N VAL A 18 9.86 13.09 -11.21
CA VAL A 18 11.13 13.63 -11.67
C VAL A 18 11.88 12.48 -12.35
N ALA A 19 12.40 12.73 -13.56
CA ALA A 19 13.18 11.71 -14.26
C ALA A 19 14.43 11.39 -13.43
N LEU A 20 14.58 10.12 -13.06
CA LEU A 20 15.80 9.65 -12.41
C LEU A 20 16.92 9.57 -13.46
N PRO A 21 18.16 9.92 -13.07
CA PRO A 21 19.31 9.69 -13.94
C PRO A 21 19.47 8.19 -14.22
N PRO A 22 20.13 7.80 -15.32
CA PRO A 22 20.39 6.40 -15.63
C PRO A 22 21.00 5.67 -14.43
N ALA A 23 20.55 4.42 -14.21
CA ALA A 23 21.08 3.63 -13.11
C ALA A 23 22.57 3.34 -13.32
N PRO A 24 23.42 3.60 -12.32
CA PRO A 24 24.83 3.27 -12.42
C PRO A 24 25.04 1.74 -12.45
N PRO A 25 26.19 1.26 -12.94
CA PRO A 25 26.52 -0.14 -12.84
C PRO A 25 26.44 -0.66 -11.41
N ALA A 26 26.00 -1.90 -11.24
CA ALA A 26 26.04 -2.54 -9.91
C ALA A 26 27.47 -2.63 -9.41
N SER A 27 27.66 -2.43 -8.11
CA SER A 27 28.98 -2.40 -7.47
C SER A 27 29.73 -3.75 -7.52
N SER A 28 29.03 -4.85 -7.78
CA SER A 28 29.60 -6.18 -8.01
C SER A 28 28.63 -7.08 -8.78
N PRO A 29 29.13 -8.20 -9.37
CA PRO A 29 28.27 -9.22 -9.99
C PRO A 29 27.24 -9.81 -8.99
N ALA A 30 27.62 -10.01 -7.75
CA ALA A 30 26.72 -10.50 -6.70
C ALA A 30 25.58 -9.53 -6.43
N VAL A 31 25.86 -8.23 -6.30
CA VAL A 31 24.83 -7.18 -6.13
C VAL A 31 23.91 -7.15 -7.35
N ARG A 32 24.45 -7.26 -8.58
CA ARG A 32 23.64 -7.33 -9.80
C ARG A 32 22.65 -8.50 -9.73
N GLN A 33 23.11 -9.68 -9.33
CA GLN A 33 22.29 -10.88 -9.25
C GLN A 33 21.17 -10.72 -8.22
N VAL A 34 21.46 -10.14 -7.04
CA VAL A 34 20.45 -9.85 -6.01
C VAL A 34 19.38 -8.90 -6.56
N LEU A 35 19.79 -7.77 -7.19
CA LEU A 35 18.85 -6.81 -7.76
C LEU A 35 17.98 -7.41 -8.89
N GLN A 36 18.53 -8.32 -9.69
CA GLN A 36 17.80 -8.98 -10.77
C GLN A 36 16.80 -10.04 -10.27
N ARG A 37 17.10 -10.69 -9.14
CA ARG A 37 16.20 -11.67 -8.51
C ARG A 37 15.00 -11.06 -7.81
N ASN A 38 15.06 -9.77 -7.48
CA ASN A 38 13.93 -9.07 -6.88
C ASN A 38 12.83 -8.87 -7.92
N GLY A 39 11.89 -9.80 -7.95
CA GLY A 39 10.70 -9.74 -8.78
C GLY A 39 9.87 -8.49 -8.47
N ARG A 40 9.18 -7.99 -9.51
CA ARG A 40 8.26 -6.84 -9.36
C ARG A 40 6.89 -7.26 -8.83
N ARG A 41 6.63 -8.55 -8.74
CA ARG A 41 5.35 -9.15 -8.38
C ARG A 41 5.57 -10.59 -7.92
N ASP A 42 4.64 -11.08 -7.14
CA ASP A 42 4.63 -12.45 -6.60
C ASP A 42 5.89 -12.77 -5.77
N THR A 43 6.35 -11.77 -5.01
CA THR A 43 7.45 -11.91 -4.08
C THR A 43 7.08 -12.88 -2.95
N ALA A 44 8.07 -13.46 -2.28
CA ALA A 44 7.83 -14.42 -1.20
C ALA A 44 6.92 -13.85 -0.08
N PRO A 45 7.10 -12.59 0.40
CA PRO A 45 6.20 -11.99 1.38
C PRO A 45 4.76 -11.82 0.86
N GLU A 46 4.59 -11.37 -0.40
CA GLU A 46 3.25 -11.25 -0.99
C GLU A 46 2.53 -12.59 -1.06
N LEU A 47 3.22 -13.65 -1.51
CA LEU A 47 2.66 -14.99 -1.60
C LEU A 47 2.33 -15.56 -0.21
N ALA A 48 3.17 -15.30 0.79
CA ALA A 48 2.93 -15.73 2.16
C ALA A 48 1.67 -15.05 2.71
N LEU A 49 1.57 -13.71 2.59
CA LEU A 49 0.40 -12.96 3.04
C LEU A 49 -0.89 -13.44 2.35
N ARG A 50 -0.87 -13.65 1.04
CA ARG A 50 -2.04 -14.13 0.27
C ARG A 50 -2.49 -15.51 0.75
N ARG A 51 -1.57 -16.43 1.06
CA ARG A 51 -1.89 -17.76 1.61
C ARG A 51 -2.62 -17.64 2.94
N GLU A 52 -2.12 -16.81 3.84
CA GLU A 52 -2.74 -16.59 5.15
C GLU A 52 -4.14 -15.95 5.02
N LEU A 53 -4.29 -14.95 4.14
CA LEU A 53 -5.60 -14.34 3.88
C LEU A 53 -6.61 -15.36 3.29
N HIS A 54 -6.17 -16.25 2.39
CA HIS A 54 -7.01 -17.33 1.87
C HIS A 54 -7.39 -18.34 2.96
N ALA A 55 -6.44 -18.73 3.82
CA ALA A 55 -6.71 -19.63 4.94
C ALA A 55 -7.75 -19.05 5.92
N LEU A 56 -7.80 -17.72 6.05
CA LEU A 56 -8.83 -17.00 6.81
C LEU A 56 -10.16 -16.81 6.06
N GLY A 57 -10.30 -17.39 4.86
CA GLY A 57 -11.52 -17.31 4.04
C GLY A 57 -11.76 -15.98 3.35
N MET A 58 -10.76 -15.09 3.32
CA MET A 58 -10.91 -13.79 2.66
C MET A 58 -10.92 -13.90 1.14
N ARG A 59 -11.74 -13.06 0.50
CA ARG A 59 -11.80 -12.90 -0.95
C ARG A 59 -11.23 -11.55 -1.35
N PHE A 60 -10.28 -11.55 -2.29
CA PHE A 60 -9.57 -10.35 -2.72
C PHE A 60 -9.10 -10.46 -4.17
N LEU A 61 -8.71 -9.33 -4.74
CA LEU A 61 -8.01 -9.27 -6.02
C LEU A 61 -6.52 -9.11 -5.76
N VAL A 62 -5.72 -9.71 -6.63
CA VAL A 62 -4.26 -9.66 -6.60
C VAL A 62 -3.77 -8.68 -7.65
N ASP A 63 -2.76 -7.87 -7.28
CA ASP A 63 -2.14 -6.91 -8.18
C ASP A 63 -3.20 -6.15 -8.99
N ALA A 64 -4.08 -5.45 -8.31
CA ALA A 64 -5.21 -4.77 -8.91
C ALA A 64 -5.20 -3.27 -8.60
N SER A 65 -5.77 -2.47 -9.50
CA SER A 65 -6.00 -1.05 -9.24
C SER A 65 -7.32 -0.89 -8.51
N PRO A 66 -7.34 -0.28 -7.31
CA PRO A 66 -8.55 0.04 -6.59
C PRO A 66 -9.44 0.99 -7.40
N ALA A 67 -10.75 0.77 -7.38
CA ALA A 67 -11.70 1.59 -8.14
C ALA A 67 -11.61 3.08 -7.73
N GLY A 68 -11.66 3.97 -8.68
CA GLY A 68 -11.52 5.41 -8.47
C GLY A 68 -10.06 5.89 -8.39
N THR A 69 -9.09 5.00 -8.58
CA THR A 69 -7.66 5.35 -8.63
C THR A 69 -7.07 5.20 -10.04
N SER A 70 -5.85 5.68 -10.23
CA SER A 70 -5.14 5.48 -11.50
C SER A 70 -4.87 4.00 -11.78
N LYS A 71 -5.13 3.54 -13.01
CA LYS A 71 -4.82 2.17 -13.46
C LYS A 71 -3.34 1.79 -13.33
N ARG A 72 -2.45 2.79 -13.22
CA ARG A 72 -1.00 2.59 -13.04
C ARG A 72 -0.62 2.35 -11.57
N ARG A 73 -1.54 2.61 -10.62
CA ARG A 73 -1.34 2.39 -9.18
C ARG A 73 -2.04 1.09 -8.80
N ARG A 74 -1.25 0.08 -8.56
CA ARG A 74 -1.73 -1.26 -8.20
C ARG A 74 -1.39 -1.54 -6.75
N SER A 75 -2.28 -2.27 -6.09
CA SER A 75 -2.07 -2.78 -4.73
C SER A 75 -1.93 -4.29 -4.79
N ASP A 76 -1.09 -4.85 -3.92
CA ASP A 76 -0.78 -6.29 -3.91
C ASP A 76 -2.00 -7.14 -3.59
N VAL A 77 -2.88 -6.60 -2.70
CA VAL A 77 -4.17 -7.19 -2.35
C VAL A 77 -5.23 -6.09 -2.29
N VAL A 78 -6.37 -6.31 -2.95
CA VAL A 78 -7.52 -5.39 -2.94
C VAL A 78 -8.76 -6.11 -2.45
N VAL A 79 -9.30 -5.69 -1.29
CA VAL A 79 -10.54 -6.22 -0.71
C VAL A 79 -11.68 -5.24 -0.97
N ARG A 80 -12.47 -5.50 -2.01
CA ARG A 80 -13.52 -4.57 -2.48
C ARG A 80 -14.58 -4.28 -1.42
N GLY A 81 -15.06 -5.32 -0.74
CA GLY A 81 -16.19 -5.22 0.20
C GLY A 81 -15.95 -4.32 1.41
N SER A 82 -14.70 -4.11 1.79
CA SER A 82 -14.29 -3.22 2.88
C SER A 82 -13.42 -2.05 2.42
N ARG A 83 -13.17 -1.92 1.12
CA ARG A 83 -12.29 -0.92 0.52
C ARG A 83 -10.90 -0.89 1.18
N LEU A 84 -10.29 -2.07 1.36
CA LEU A 84 -8.90 -2.19 1.80
C LEU A 84 -7.98 -2.35 0.59
N ALA A 85 -6.89 -1.59 0.58
CA ALA A 85 -5.82 -1.68 -0.40
C ALA A 85 -4.52 -2.01 0.33
N VAL A 86 -4.06 -3.25 0.24
CA VAL A 86 -2.86 -3.71 0.96
C VAL A 86 -1.65 -3.58 0.05
N LEU A 87 -0.59 -3.01 0.60
CA LEU A 87 0.70 -2.79 -0.02
C LEU A 87 1.76 -3.55 0.78
N VAL A 88 2.48 -4.47 0.14
CA VAL A 88 3.56 -5.22 0.77
C VAL A 88 4.89 -4.54 0.45
N HIS A 89 5.51 -3.96 1.46
CA HIS A 89 6.71 -3.15 1.31
C HIS A 89 7.97 -3.95 1.64
N GLY A 90 8.87 -4.06 0.68
CA GLY A 90 10.22 -4.56 0.90
C GLY A 90 11.05 -3.57 1.72
N CYS A 91 11.73 -4.05 2.76
CA CYS A 91 12.45 -3.20 3.72
C CYS A 91 13.51 -2.30 3.06
N PHE A 92 14.23 -2.83 2.10
CA PHE A 92 15.22 -2.07 1.36
C PHE A 92 14.58 -0.99 0.45
N TRP A 93 13.58 -1.39 -0.34
CA TRP A 93 13.01 -0.53 -1.38
C TRP A 93 12.23 0.65 -0.84
N HIS A 94 11.47 0.42 0.24
CA HIS A 94 10.57 1.40 0.84
C HIS A 94 11.13 2.03 2.11
N ARG A 95 12.46 1.86 2.38
CA ARG A 95 13.17 2.44 3.51
C ARG A 95 12.52 2.11 4.85
N CYS A 96 12.35 0.82 5.14
CA CYS A 96 11.80 0.37 6.42
C CYS A 96 12.47 1.07 7.60
N PRO A 97 11.72 1.67 8.53
CA PRO A 97 12.29 2.38 9.67
C PRO A 97 13.19 1.51 10.55
N ALA A 98 12.90 0.18 10.60
CA ALA A 98 13.61 -0.76 11.46
C ALA A 98 14.79 -1.46 10.77
N HIS A 99 14.72 -1.71 9.44
CA HIS A 99 15.67 -2.60 8.76
C HIS A 99 16.35 -1.98 7.53
N PHE A 100 16.14 -0.69 7.28
CA PHE A 100 16.77 -0.05 6.14
C PHE A 100 18.24 0.24 6.39
N HIS A 101 19.10 -0.20 5.47
CA HIS A 101 20.49 0.16 5.42
C HIS A 101 20.84 0.80 4.07
N ALA A 102 21.30 2.05 4.10
CA ALA A 102 21.65 2.77 2.88
C ALA A 102 22.88 2.15 2.19
N PRO A 103 22.83 1.92 0.87
CA PRO A 103 24.00 1.48 0.14
C PRO A 103 25.12 2.50 0.19
N LYS A 104 26.35 2.04 0.43
CA LYS A 104 27.55 2.89 0.42
C LYS A 104 27.99 3.23 -1.01
N ALA A 105 27.92 2.26 -1.92
CA ALA A 105 28.24 2.46 -3.33
C ALA A 105 27.08 3.18 -4.03
N ASN A 106 27.41 4.13 -4.92
CA ASN A 106 26.42 4.92 -5.67
C ASN A 106 25.42 5.66 -4.75
N ALA A 107 25.85 6.12 -3.58
CA ALA A 107 25.00 6.67 -2.53
C ALA A 107 24.11 7.82 -3.01
N GLU A 108 24.63 8.72 -3.84
CA GLU A 108 23.87 9.84 -4.42
C GLU A 108 22.70 9.35 -5.27
N TRP A 109 22.96 8.44 -6.19
CA TRP A 109 21.90 7.85 -7.03
C TRP A 109 20.84 7.14 -6.20
N TRP A 110 21.26 6.34 -5.22
CA TRP A 110 20.33 5.67 -4.32
C TRP A 110 19.52 6.66 -3.49
N GLY A 111 20.11 7.78 -3.07
CA GLY A 111 19.40 8.86 -2.38
C GLY A 111 18.24 9.39 -3.22
N LEU A 112 18.50 9.72 -4.49
CA LEU A 112 17.47 10.16 -5.44
C LEU A 112 16.42 9.07 -5.68
N LYS A 113 16.84 7.82 -5.83
CA LYS A 113 15.94 6.67 -6.05
C LYS A 113 14.99 6.47 -4.87
N PHE A 114 15.51 6.51 -3.65
CA PHE A 114 14.69 6.36 -2.45
C PHE A 114 13.75 7.55 -2.23
N ALA A 115 14.21 8.77 -2.46
CA ALA A 115 13.34 9.95 -2.40
C ALA A 115 12.17 9.83 -3.40
N PHE A 116 12.46 9.38 -4.62
CA PHE A 116 11.43 9.09 -5.63
C PHE A 116 10.42 8.03 -5.17
N ILE A 117 10.91 6.90 -4.60
CA ILE A 117 10.01 5.83 -4.13
C ILE A 117 9.14 6.34 -2.97
N THR A 118 9.73 7.00 -1.97
CA THR A 118 8.99 7.54 -0.81
C THR A 118 7.92 8.53 -1.24
N ALA A 119 8.24 9.45 -2.15
CA ALA A 119 7.26 10.41 -2.67
C ALA A 119 6.12 9.71 -3.45
N ARG A 120 6.45 8.69 -4.24
CA ARG A 120 5.47 7.89 -4.97
C ARG A 120 4.55 7.09 -4.03
N ASP A 121 5.10 6.54 -2.95
CA ASP A 121 4.34 5.76 -1.98
C ASP A 121 3.37 6.67 -1.21
N ALA A 122 3.82 7.84 -0.77
CA ALA A 122 2.97 8.86 -0.14
C ALA A 122 1.83 9.31 -1.08
N ASP A 123 2.12 9.60 -2.35
CA ASP A 123 1.11 9.94 -3.35
C ASP A 123 0.13 8.78 -3.59
N THR A 124 0.60 7.55 -3.59
CA THR A 124 -0.26 6.37 -3.73
C THR A 124 -1.23 6.26 -2.56
N GLU A 125 -0.75 6.41 -1.33
CA GLU A 125 -1.60 6.37 -0.15
C GLU A 125 -2.63 7.52 -0.13
N GLN A 126 -2.21 8.73 -0.47
CA GLN A 126 -3.12 9.88 -0.55
C GLN A 126 -4.22 9.65 -1.61
N MET A 127 -3.84 9.13 -2.79
CA MET A 127 -4.79 8.79 -3.85
C MET A 127 -5.79 7.71 -3.41
N LEU A 128 -5.33 6.68 -2.71
CA LEU A 128 -6.18 5.63 -2.16
C LEU A 128 -7.19 6.20 -1.17
N ARG A 129 -6.73 7.02 -0.22
CA ARG A 129 -7.60 7.67 0.77
C ARG A 129 -8.63 8.60 0.12
N ALA A 130 -8.21 9.42 -0.84
CA ALA A 130 -9.10 10.31 -1.58
C ALA A 130 -10.19 9.53 -2.36
N ALA A 131 -9.89 8.32 -2.82
CA ALA A 131 -10.84 7.42 -3.45
C ALA A 131 -11.67 6.57 -2.46
N GLY A 132 -11.57 6.83 -1.15
CA GLY A 132 -12.31 6.14 -0.09
C GLY A 132 -11.77 4.75 0.26
N TRP A 133 -10.53 4.44 -0.11
CA TRP A 133 -9.83 3.21 0.27
C TRP A 133 -8.99 3.43 1.53
N LEU A 134 -8.88 2.40 2.37
CA LEU A 134 -7.92 2.36 3.45
C LEU A 134 -6.64 1.67 2.95
N PRO A 135 -5.53 2.40 2.78
CA PRO A 135 -4.24 1.79 2.53
C PRO A 135 -3.74 1.09 3.79
N VAL A 136 -3.27 -0.13 3.61
CA VAL A 136 -2.67 -0.95 4.68
C VAL A 136 -1.29 -1.38 4.20
N VAL A 137 -0.25 -0.91 4.87
CA VAL A 137 1.13 -1.29 4.58
C VAL A 137 1.52 -2.48 5.45
N VAL A 138 2.07 -3.52 4.83
CA VAL A 138 2.66 -4.69 5.49
C VAL A 138 4.13 -4.75 5.08
N TRP A 139 5.03 -4.79 6.05
CA TRP A 139 6.46 -4.92 5.75
C TRP A 139 6.87 -6.37 5.55
N GLU A 140 7.82 -6.62 4.66
CA GLU A 140 8.31 -7.99 4.36
C GLU A 140 8.87 -8.73 5.58
N HIS A 141 9.30 -8.01 6.62
CA HIS A 141 9.82 -8.58 7.86
C HIS A 141 8.72 -8.91 8.88
N GLU A 142 7.48 -8.49 8.65
CA GLU A 142 6.38 -8.77 9.58
C GLU A 142 5.95 -10.24 9.50
N ASP A 143 5.41 -10.74 10.61
CA ASP A 143 4.79 -12.07 10.62
C ASP A 143 3.47 -12.03 9.81
N MET A 144 3.44 -12.75 8.70
CA MET A 144 2.33 -12.75 7.75
C MET A 144 1.04 -13.33 8.34
N VAL A 145 1.12 -14.22 9.34
CA VAL A 145 -0.04 -14.75 10.05
C VAL A 145 -0.69 -13.62 10.86
N THR A 146 0.10 -12.87 11.59
CA THR A 146 -0.35 -11.73 12.40
C THR A 146 -0.90 -10.62 11.48
N ALA A 147 -0.18 -10.26 10.41
CA ALA A 147 -0.63 -9.28 9.44
C ALA A 147 -1.98 -9.66 8.81
N ALA A 148 -2.16 -10.91 8.41
CA ALA A 148 -3.42 -11.39 7.85
C ALA A 148 -4.59 -11.31 8.83
N ARG A 149 -4.36 -11.64 10.11
CA ARG A 149 -5.38 -11.49 11.17
C ARG A 149 -5.78 -10.03 11.39
N GLN A 150 -4.83 -9.11 11.37
CA GLN A 150 -5.10 -7.67 11.50
C GLN A 150 -5.89 -7.14 10.29
N ILE A 151 -5.54 -7.57 9.07
CA ILE A 151 -6.30 -7.23 7.85
C ILE A 151 -7.74 -7.77 7.93
N LEU A 152 -7.93 -9.00 8.43
CA LEU A 152 -9.27 -9.57 8.64
C LEU A 152 -10.07 -8.76 9.68
N ALA A 153 -9.45 -8.32 10.77
CA ALA A 153 -10.10 -7.47 11.77
C ALA A 153 -10.57 -6.15 11.14
N LEU A 154 -9.70 -5.44 10.43
CA LEU A 154 -10.04 -4.23 9.68
C LEU A 154 -11.15 -4.47 8.65
N HIS A 155 -11.12 -5.62 7.96
CA HIS A 155 -12.17 -6.01 7.02
C HIS A 155 -13.54 -6.12 7.71
N ARG A 156 -13.61 -6.79 8.85
CA ARG A 156 -14.84 -6.98 9.62
C ARG A 156 -15.38 -5.65 10.15
N GLU A 157 -14.51 -4.85 10.76
CA GLU A 157 -14.85 -3.53 11.30
C GLU A 157 -15.44 -2.61 10.22
N ARG A 158 -14.79 -2.48 9.07
CA ARG A 158 -15.27 -1.63 7.97
C ARG A 158 -16.55 -2.14 7.33
N ARG A 159 -16.79 -3.43 7.35
CA ARG A 159 -18.06 -3.99 6.89
C ARG A 159 -19.19 -3.69 7.86
N SER A 160 -18.95 -3.77 9.16
CA SER A 160 -19.95 -3.43 10.18
C SER A 160 -20.32 -1.96 10.15
N ALA A 161 -19.32 -1.07 10.05
CA ALA A 161 -19.54 0.37 9.93
C ALA A 161 -20.28 0.79 8.65
N GLY A 162 -20.14 0.03 7.55
CA GLY A 162 -20.86 0.24 6.30
C GLY A 162 -22.29 -0.34 6.27
N THR A 163 -22.70 -1.04 7.33
CA THR A 163 -24.01 -1.71 7.45
C THR A 163 -24.95 -0.97 8.42
N GLU A 164 -24.51 0.16 9.02
CA GLU A 164 -25.45 1.01 9.78
C GLU A 164 -26.59 1.43 8.86
N PRO A 165 -27.86 1.26 9.30
CA PRO A 165 -29.02 1.67 8.51
C PRO A 165 -28.90 3.16 8.21
N ARG A 166 -28.91 3.51 6.93
CA ARG A 166 -29.13 4.91 6.54
C ARG A 166 -30.41 5.36 7.27
N GLU A 167 -30.30 6.35 8.13
CA GLU A 167 -31.47 7.01 8.72
C GLU A 167 -32.49 7.30 7.61
N PRO A 168 -33.76 6.90 7.76
CA PRO A 168 -34.74 7.21 6.73
C PRO A 168 -34.77 8.71 6.51
N PRO A 169 -34.93 9.22 5.28
CA PRO A 169 -35.03 10.63 5.03
C PRO A 169 -36.14 11.19 5.91
N GLY A 170 -35.79 12.19 6.75
CA GLY A 170 -36.73 12.81 7.66
C GLY A 170 -37.99 13.21 6.91
N GLU A 171 -39.16 12.95 7.54
CA GLU A 171 -40.46 13.32 7.00
C GLU A 171 -40.47 14.80 6.60
N PRO A 172 -41.05 15.17 5.44
CA PRO A 172 -41.17 16.56 5.03
C PRO A 172 -41.97 17.31 6.10
N ILE A 173 -41.38 18.39 6.65
CA ILE A 173 -42.05 19.29 7.56
C ILE A 173 -43.27 19.87 6.81
N ALA A 174 -44.48 19.44 7.21
CA ALA A 174 -45.71 20.01 6.71
C ALA A 174 -45.81 21.46 7.11
N VAL A 175 -45.62 22.36 6.17
CA VAL A 175 -45.94 23.77 6.33
C VAL A 175 -47.47 23.86 6.35
N ARG A 176 -48.03 24.14 7.51
CA ARG A 176 -49.47 24.48 7.64
C ARG A 176 -49.68 25.89 7.12
N PRO A 177 -50.84 26.14 6.46
CA PRO A 177 -51.24 27.44 5.90
C PRO A 177 -51.49 28.50 6.99
#